data_dd16bb10fd76a6b644cb46ab8b4edf44
#
_entry.id   dd16bb10fd76a6b644cb46ab8b4edf44
#
_cell.length_a   1.000
_cell.length_b   1.000
_cell.length_c   1.000
_cell.angle_alpha   90.00
_cell.angle_beta   90.00
_cell.angle_gamma   90.00
#
_symmetry.space_group_name_H-M   'P 1'
#
loop_
_entity.id
_entity.type
_entity.pdbx_description
1 polymer ?
#
loop_
_entity_poly.entity_id
_entity_poly.type
_entity_poly.pdbx_seq_one_letter_code
_entity_poly.pdbx_strand_id
1 'polypeptide(L)'
;MTVKRIAAKRKDGTACEVLVIALTEEEYRQAGNDSAGYCLACGAEASCVEPDARRYECEACGEKRVYGTEELFMMGRVTVGDAS
;
A
#
# COMPACT_ATOMS: atom_id res chain seq x y z
N MET A 1 9.67 1.10 7.14
CA MET A 1 8.33 0.79 6.68
C MET A 1 7.58 0.00 7.74
N THR A 2 6.36 0.39 8.00
CA THR A 2 5.50 -0.30 8.96
C THR A 2 4.16 -0.59 8.30
N VAL A 3 3.70 -1.82 8.42
CA VAL A 3 2.40 -2.21 7.88
C VAL A 3 1.44 -2.33 9.06
N LYS A 4 0.31 -1.65 8.96
CA LYS A 4 -0.71 -1.65 10.01
C LYS A 4 -2.04 -2.11 9.44
N ARG A 5 -2.83 -2.77 10.28
CA ARG A 5 -4.19 -3.13 9.94
C ARG A 5 -5.13 -2.26 10.76
N ILE A 6 -6.03 -1.58 10.07
CA ILE A 6 -6.93 -0.62 10.71
C ILE A 6 -8.36 -1.07 10.47
N ALA A 7 -9.17 -1.04 11.51
CA ALA A 7 -10.58 -1.36 11.38
C ALA A 7 -11.28 -0.27 10.57
N ALA A 8 -12.11 -0.69 9.62
CA ALA A 8 -12.87 0.22 8.78
C ALA A 8 -14.25 -0.38 8.53
N LYS A 9 -15.12 0.40 7.95
CA LYS A 9 -16.44 -0.07 7.56
C LYS A 9 -16.64 0.10 6.08
N ARG A 10 -17.24 -0.89 5.46
CA ARG A 10 -17.63 -0.80 4.07
C ARG A 10 -18.87 0.08 3.94
N LYS A 11 -19.21 0.43 2.72
CA LYS A 11 -20.38 1.26 2.45
C LYS A 11 -21.67 0.61 2.95
N ASP A 12 -21.70 -0.71 2.98
CA ASP A 12 -22.88 -1.45 3.46
C ASP A 12 -22.92 -1.61 4.98
N GLY A 13 -21.93 -1.04 5.68
CA GLY A 13 -21.85 -1.13 7.14
C GLY A 13 -21.08 -2.32 7.66
N THR A 14 -20.62 -3.20 6.79
CA THR A 14 -19.88 -4.38 7.21
C THR A 14 -18.50 -3.99 7.72
N ALA A 15 -18.12 -4.51 8.88
CA ALA A 15 -16.79 -4.26 9.42
C ALA A 15 -15.73 -4.98 8.58
N CYS A 16 -14.63 -4.31 8.34
CA CYS A 16 -13.51 -4.91 7.61
C CYS A 16 -12.21 -4.32 8.13
N GLU A 17 -11.09 -4.94 7.77
CA GLU A 17 -9.78 -4.42 8.08
C GLU A 17 -9.12 -3.99 6.79
N VAL A 18 -8.41 -2.88 6.83
CA VAL A 18 -7.63 -2.39 5.70
C VAL A 18 -6.18 -2.29 6.10
N LEU A 19 -5.30 -2.56 5.15
CA LEU A 19 -3.87 -2.41 5.35
C LEU A 19 -3.48 -0.97 5.05
N VAL A 20 -2.68 -0.41 5.94
CA VAL A 20 -2.09 0.91 5.73
C VAL A 20 -0.59 0.75 5.92
N ILE A 21 0.17 1.30 4.99
CA ILE A 21 1.62 1.20 5.00
C ILE A 21 2.17 2.56 5.41
N ALA A 22 2.88 2.59 6.51
CA ALA A 22 3.48 3.81 7.03
C ALA A 22 4.93 3.89 6.53
N LEU A 23 5.26 4.96 5.84
CA LEU A 23 6.59 5.20 5.31
C LEU A 23 7.13 6.51 5.86
N THR A 24 8.44 6.57 6.07
CA THR A 24 9.07 7.85 6.30
C THR A 24 9.13 8.61 4.99
N GLU A 25 9.40 9.91 5.05
CA GLU A 25 9.51 10.71 3.85
C GLU A 25 10.60 10.15 2.93
N GLU A 26 11.71 9.72 3.49
CA GLU A 26 12.79 9.13 2.73
C GLU A 26 12.36 7.81 2.08
N GLU A 27 11.66 6.97 2.82
CA GLU A 27 11.17 5.71 2.29
C GLU A 27 10.20 5.91 1.14
N TYR A 28 9.32 6.90 1.26
CA TYR A 28 8.36 7.21 0.20
C TYR A 28 9.10 7.68 -1.06
N ARG A 29 10.08 8.53 -0.89
CA ARG A 29 10.87 9.03 -2.01
C ARG A 29 11.63 7.88 -2.69
N GLN A 30 12.21 7.00 -1.89
CA GLN A 30 12.93 5.84 -2.40
C GLN A 30 11.98 4.89 -3.15
N ALA A 31 10.80 4.67 -2.62
CA ALA A 31 9.81 3.82 -3.28
C ALA A 31 9.41 4.37 -4.64
N GLY A 32 9.28 5.68 -4.75
CA GLY A 32 8.99 6.31 -6.03
C GLY A 32 10.11 6.11 -7.04
N ASN A 33 11.36 6.23 -6.59
CA ASN A 33 12.53 6.03 -7.45
C ASN A 33 12.66 4.57 -7.90
N ASP A 34 12.31 3.63 -7.03
CA ASP A 34 12.44 2.21 -7.30
C ASP A 34 11.20 1.61 -7.96
N SER A 35 10.20 2.43 -8.23
CA SER A 35 8.92 1.96 -8.77
C SER A 35 8.34 0.84 -7.90
N ALA A 36 8.35 1.06 -6.60
CA ALA A 36 7.84 0.08 -5.66
C ALA A 36 6.33 0.18 -5.50
N GLY A 37 5.71 -0.93 -5.18
CA GLY A 37 4.30 -1.00 -4.85
C GLY A 37 4.11 -1.95 -3.68
N TYR A 38 2.89 -2.06 -3.20
CA TYR A 38 2.58 -2.90 -2.06
C TYR A 38 1.26 -3.61 -2.27
N CYS A 39 1.19 -4.83 -1.77
CA CYS A 39 -0.03 -5.63 -1.84
C CYS A 39 -0.94 -5.27 -0.66
N LEU A 40 -2.19 -4.94 -0.96
CA LEU A 40 -3.16 -4.64 0.09
C LEU A 40 -3.71 -5.90 0.76
N ALA A 41 -3.44 -7.06 0.22
CA ALA A 41 -3.88 -8.31 0.83
C ALA A 41 -2.88 -8.84 1.85
N CYS A 42 -1.59 -8.80 1.53
CA CYS A 42 -0.57 -9.36 2.41
C CYS A 42 0.49 -8.36 2.88
N GLY A 43 0.53 -7.18 2.29
CA GLY A 43 1.50 -6.15 2.67
C GLY A 43 2.88 -6.33 2.06
N ALA A 44 3.05 -7.28 1.15
CA ALA A 44 4.36 -7.52 0.54
C ALA A 44 4.74 -6.37 -0.39
N GLU A 45 6.02 -6.02 -0.37
CA GLU A 45 6.54 -5.01 -1.29
C GLU A 45 6.78 -5.64 -2.66
N ALA A 46 6.44 -4.91 -3.69
CA ALA A 46 6.71 -5.32 -5.06
C ALA A 46 7.56 -4.26 -5.74
N SER A 47 8.44 -4.70 -6.64
CA SER A 47 9.27 -3.78 -7.40
C SER A 47 8.81 -3.73 -8.85
N CYS A 48 9.30 -2.74 -9.59
CA CYS A 48 8.92 -2.54 -10.99
C CYS A 48 7.42 -2.36 -11.17
N VAL A 49 6.81 -1.66 -10.22
CA VAL A 49 5.39 -1.36 -10.24
C VAL A 49 5.23 0.12 -10.54
N GLU A 50 4.43 0.44 -11.53
CA GLU A 50 4.19 1.84 -11.89
C GLU A 50 3.54 2.58 -10.72
N PRO A 51 3.84 3.89 -10.55
CA PRO A 51 3.28 4.62 -9.42
C PRO A 51 1.75 4.62 -9.35
N ASP A 52 1.10 4.56 -10.52
CA ASP A 52 -0.36 4.54 -10.60
C ASP A 52 -0.90 3.13 -10.87
N ALA A 53 -0.09 2.10 -10.65
CA ALA A 53 -0.51 0.72 -10.90
C ALA A 53 -1.67 0.33 -10.01
N ARG A 54 -2.56 -0.46 -10.57
CA ARG A 54 -3.73 -0.96 -9.86
C ARG A 54 -3.92 -2.44 -10.13
N ARG A 55 -4.21 -3.19 -9.08
CA ARG A 55 -4.58 -4.59 -9.16
C ARG A 55 -3.55 -5.46 -9.87
N TYR A 56 -2.29 -5.20 -9.64
CA TYR A 56 -1.25 -6.08 -10.13
C TYR A 56 -1.21 -7.33 -9.27
N GLU A 57 -0.85 -8.44 -9.89
CA GLU A 57 -0.77 -9.71 -9.17
C GLU A 57 0.40 -9.70 -8.18
N CYS A 58 0.12 -10.14 -6.97
CA CYS A 58 1.14 -10.23 -5.94
C CYS A 58 1.86 -11.57 -6.07
N GLU A 59 3.18 -11.53 -6.15
CA GLU A 59 3.97 -12.75 -6.26
C GLU A 59 4.01 -13.54 -4.96
N ALA A 60 3.70 -12.88 -3.84
CA ALA A 60 3.75 -13.53 -2.54
C ALA A 60 2.46 -14.26 -2.20
N CYS A 61 1.31 -13.64 -2.45
CA CYS A 61 0.03 -14.25 -2.09
C CYS A 61 -0.87 -14.58 -3.27
N GLY A 62 -0.51 -14.13 -4.47
CA GLY A 62 -1.29 -14.43 -5.67
C GLY A 62 -2.52 -13.58 -5.90
N GLU A 63 -2.82 -12.67 -4.97
CA GLU A 63 -3.98 -11.80 -5.12
C GLU A 63 -3.64 -10.61 -6.01
N LYS A 64 -4.62 -10.15 -6.78
CA LYS A 64 -4.44 -8.98 -7.64
C LYS A 64 -4.73 -7.72 -6.85
N ARG A 65 -3.89 -7.43 -5.89
CA ARG A 65 -4.08 -6.29 -4.99
C ARG A 65 -2.80 -5.50 -4.76
N VAL A 66 -1.88 -5.58 -5.71
CA VAL A 66 -0.67 -4.76 -5.67
C VAL A 66 -0.95 -3.44 -6.36
N TYR A 67 -0.67 -2.37 -5.67
CA TYR A 67 -0.88 -1.00 -6.15
C TYR A 67 0.42 -0.24 -6.04
N GLY A 68 0.61 0.72 -6.94
CA GLY A 68 1.77 1.60 -6.87
C GLY A 68 1.71 2.49 -5.64
N THR A 69 2.87 2.94 -5.18
CA THR A 69 2.98 3.74 -3.96
C THR A 69 2.15 5.02 -4.05
N GLU A 70 2.21 5.70 -5.19
CA GLU A 70 1.45 6.94 -5.37
C GLU A 70 -0.05 6.70 -5.35
N GLU A 71 -0.48 5.63 -6.01
CA GLU A 71 -1.90 5.26 -6.00
C GLU A 71 -2.36 4.93 -4.58
N LEU A 72 -1.55 4.20 -3.84
CA LEU A 72 -1.87 3.87 -2.45
C LEU A 72 -1.97 5.12 -1.58
N PHE A 73 -1.10 6.09 -1.83
CA PHE A 73 -1.14 7.35 -1.11
C PHE A 73 -2.46 8.08 -1.37
N MET A 74 -2.89 8.12 -2.62
CA MET A 74 -4.14 8.76 -3.00
C MET A 74 -5.35 8.03 -2.43
N MET A 75 -5.24 6.72 -2.24
CA MET A 75 -6.30 5.92 -1.66
C MET A 75 -6.35 6.01 -0.13
N GLY A 76 -5.36 6.67 0.48
CA GLY A 76 -5.25 6.71 1.92
C GLY A 76 -4.68 5.45 2.55
N ARG A 77 -4.04 4.60 1.75
CA ARG A 77 -3.44 3.36 2.22
C ARG A 77 -1.95 3.47 2.51
N VAL A 78 -1.34 4.60 2.17
CA VAL A 78 0.06 4.89 2.50
C VAL A 78 0.07 6.22 3.22
N THR A 79 0.75 6.25 4.36
CA THR A 79 0.99 7.49 5.09
C THR A 79 2.47 7.84 4.99
N VAL A 80 2.77 9.11 4.80
CA VAL A 80 4.13 9.59 4.64
C VAL A 80 4.43 10.61 5.72
N GLY A 81 5.65 10.56 6.19
CA GLY A 81 6.10 11.47 7.21
C GLY A 81 6.58 10.69 8.41
N ASP A 82 7.11 11.38 9.37
CA ASP A 82 7.55 10.71 10.56
C ASP A 82 6.33 10.39 11.43
N ALA A 83 6.41 9.26 12.04
CA ALA A 83 5.36 8.82 12.94
C ALA A 83 5.53 9.41 14.34
N SER A 84 6.47 10.30 14.50
CA SER A 84 6.75 10.89 15.79
C SER A 84 5.71 11.88 16.23
#